data_03cd29b2a0b641f995bb586643a139c8
#
_entry.id   03cd29b2a0b641f995bb586643a139c8
#
_cell.length_a   1.000
_cell.length_b   1.000
_cell.length_c   1.000
_cell.angle_alpha   90.00
_cell.angle_beta   90.00
_cell.angle_gamma   90.00
#
_symmetry.space_group_name_H-M   'P 1'
#
loop_
_entity.id
_entity.type
_entity.pdbx_description
1 polymer ?
#
loop_
_entity_poly.entity_id
_entity_poly.type
_entity_poly.pdbx_seq_one_letter_code
_entity_poly.pdbx_strand_id
1 'polypeptide(L)'
;MNAVGIDVSKGKSMIAIMRPLGEVVAAPFEVGHTAAELNELAKCILKISGETRVVMEYTGVYFEPIARALYDAGLCVCVVHAQLIHNYGNNTIRKVKTDKADAIKISNYALDNWNKLKPYTPIDEARRQLKAYSRQYRKFNKLKTMLKNNFISLTDSTFPGVNELFSSPPRESLTVTRNGWISQ
;
A
#
# COMPACT_ATOMS: atom_id res chain seq x y z
N MET A 1 -3.55 -22.72 15.02
CA MET A 1 -3.63 -21.50 14.21
C MET A 1 -2.85 -20.40 14.89
N ASN A 2 -1.96 -19.72 14.20
CA ASN A 2 -1.23 -18.55 14.70
C ASN A 2 -1.45 -17.39 13.72
N ALA A 3 -1.84 -16.23 14.20
CA ALA A 3 -1.95 -15.00 13.41
C ALA A 3 -0.81 -14.06 13.76
N VAL A 4 -0.03 -13.70 12.77
CA VAL A 4 1.00 -12.67 12.86
C VAL A 4 0.42 -11.40 12.26
N GLY A 5 0.03 -10.45 13.09
CA GLY A 5 -0.48 -9.15 12.66
C GLY A 5 0.67 -8.17 12.53
N ILE A 6 0.75 -7.52 11.38
CA ILE A 6 1.80 -6.54 11.08
C ILE A 6 1.15 -5.19 10.75
N ASP A 7 1.40 -4.22 11.60
CA ASP A 7 1.12 -2.82 11.32
C ASP A 7 2.35 -2.19 10.64
N VAL A 8 2.19 -1.86 9.36
CA VAL A 8 3.30 -1.42 8.50
C VAL A 8 3.39 0.09 8.45
N SER A 9 4.55 0.63 8.82
CA SER A 9 4.89 2.03 8.62
C SER A 9 6.16 2.22 7.76
N LYS A 10 6.54 3.44 7.53
CA LYS A 10 7.73 3.74 6.71
C LYS A 10 9.01 3.31 7.42
N GLY A 11 9.69 2.30 6.90
CA GLY A 11 11.00 1.85 7.39
C GLY A 11 10.96 0.90 8.58
N LYS A 12 9.80 0.71 9.21
CA LYS A 12 9.62 -0.19 10.35
C LYS A 12 8.19 -0.71 10.45
N SER A 13 7.99 -1.79 11.17
CA SER A 13 6.66 -2.36 11.42
C SER A 13 6.52 -2.83 12.84
N MET A 14 5.30 -2.74 13.38
CA MET A 14 4.94 -3.32 14.66
C MET A 14 4.31 -4.70 14.43
N ILE A 15 4.76 -5.70 15.15
CA ILE A 15 4.36 -7.09 14.95
C ILE A 15 3.80 -7.65 16.24
N ALA A 16 2.65 -8.32 16.16
CA ALA A 16 2.05 -9.07 17.25
C ALA A 16 1.75 -10.50 16.78
N ILE A 17 1.95 -11.49 17.64
CA ILE A 17 1.66 -12.89 17.33
C ILE A 17 0.65 -13.43 18.33
N MET A 18 -0.51 -13.80 17.82
CA MET A 18 -1.66 -14.21 18.62
C MET A 18 -2.17 -15.59 18.20
N ARG A 19 -2.80 -16.28 19.14
CA ARG A 19 -3.60 -17.48 18.91
C ARG A 19 -5.07 -17.23 19.28
N PRO A 20 -5.96 -18.15 18.90
CA PRO A 20 -7.36 -18.06 19.31
C PRO A 20 -7.52 -17.84 20.80
N LEU A 21 -8.66 -17.27 21.21
CA LEU A 21 -9.01 -16.97 22.59
C LEU A 21 -8.11 -15.91 23.27
N GLY A 22 -7.38 -15.11 22.48
CA GLY A 22 -6.56 -14.03 23.02
C GLY A 22 -5.19 -14.47 23.57
N GLU A 23 -4.76 -15.71 23.30
CA GLU A 23 -3.44 -16.18 23.69
C GLU A 23 -2.34 -15.38 22.97
N VAL A 24 -1.46 -14.74 23.72
CA VAL A 24 -0.32 -13.97 23.19
C VAL A 24 0.89 -14.88 23.05
N VAL A 25 1.30 -15.17 21.83
CA VAL A 25 2.52 -15.95 21.55
C VAL A 25 3.76 -15.06 21.64
N ALA A 26 3.67 -13.84 21.09
CA ALA A 26 4.67 -12.81 21.25
C ALA A 26 4.00 -11.45 21.45
N ALA A 27 4.41 -10.76 22.52
CA ALA A 27 3.98 -9.39 22.78
C ALA A 27 4.43 -8.46 21.62
N PRO A 28 3.72 -7.35 21.34
CA PRO A 28 4.08 -6.47 20.25
C PRO A 28 5.52 -5.98 20.32
N PHE A 29 6.26 -6.17 19.21
CA PHE A 29 7.64 -5.76 19.04
C PHE A 29 7.85 -5.08 17.70
N GLU A 30 8.85 -4.22 17.62
CA GLU A 30 9.19 -3.48 16.41
C GLU A 30 10.25 -4.22 15.60
N VAL A 31 10.13 -4.19 14.27
CA VAL A 31 11.10 -4.73 13.31
C VAL A 31 11.36 -3.71 12.23
N GLY A 32 12.62 -3.42 11.93
CA GLY A 32 13.02 -2.60 10.80
C GLY A 32 12.88 -3.35 9.47
N HIS A 33 12.92 -2.61 8.37
CA HIS A 33 12.77 -3.18 7.03
C HIS A 33 14.12 -3.49 6.35
N THR A 34 15.17 -3.71 7.12
CA THR A 34 16.42 -4.21 6.54
C THR A 34 16.28 -5.69 6.16
N ALA A 35 17.03 -6.11 5.15
CA ALA A 35 16.99 -7.51 4.71
C ALA A 35 17.35 -8.50 5.84
N ALA A 36 18.29 -8.12 6.73
CA ALA A 36 18.68 -8.95 7.88
C ALA A 36 17.52 -9.12 8.87
N GLU A 37 16.86 -8.02 9.28
CA GLU A 37 15.76 -8.04 10.23
C GLU A 37 14.54 -8.78 9.69
N LEU A 38 14.20 -8.61 8.40
CA LEU A 38 13.11 -9.32 7.76
C LEU A 38 13.39 -10.83 7.67
N ASN A 39 14.63 -11.22 7.40
CA ASN A 39 15.04 -12.62 7.40
C ASN A 39 14.97 -13.24 8.81
N GLU A 40 15.38 -12.51 9.84
CA GLU A 40 15.25 -12.96 11.23
C GLU A 40 13.79 -13.10 11.63
N LEU A 41 12.95 -12.13 11.28
CA LEU A 41 11.51 -12.23 11.49
C LEU A 41 10.92 -13.47 10.82
N ALA A 42 11.26 -13.71 9.56
CA ALA A 42 10.78 -14.89 8.83
C ALA A 42 11.19 -16.20 9.54
N LYS A 43 12.46 -16.31 9.97
CA LYS A 43 12.95 -17.46 10.74
C LYS A 43 12.22 -17.62 12.07
N CYS A 44 11.92 -16.53 12.76
CA CYS A 44 11.15 -16.58 14.02
C CYS A 44 9.73 -17.11 13.77
N ILE A 45 9.06 -16.61 12.75
CA ILE A 45 7.69 -17.03 12.42
C ILE A 45 7.67 -18.52 12.00
N LEU A 46 8.63 -18.95 11.17
CA LEU A 46 8.73 -20.36 10.72
C LEU A 46 8.97 -21.37 11.86
N LYS A 47 9.53 -20.93 12.98
CA LYS A 47 9.72 -21.79 14.17
C LYS A 47 8.44 -22.01 14.97
N ILE A 48 7.40 -21.24 14.72
CA ILE A 48 6.14 -21.35 15.47
C ILE A 48 5.39 -22.61 14.99
N SER A 49 5.09 -23.51 15.91
CA SER A 49 4.37 -24.73 15.61
C SER A 49 2.92 -24.47 15.21
N GLY A 50 2.44 -25.15 14.18
CA GLY A 50 1.07 -25.07 13.67
C GLY A 50 0.90 -24.12 12.49
N GLU A 51 -0.31 -24.12 11.92
CA GLU A 51 -0.62 -23.24 10.77
C GLU A 51 -0.51 -21.79 11.17
N THR A 52 0.33 -21.04 10.46
CA THR A 52 0.61 -19.62 10.71
C THR A 52 0.27 -18.80 9.48
N ARG A 53 -0.49 -17.72 9.67
CA ARG A 53 -0.76 -16.73 8.62
C ARG A 53 -0.24 -15.37 9.07
N VAL A 54 0.48 -14.73 8.16
CA VAL A 54 0.97 -13.36 8.35
C VAL A 54 -0.03 -12.42 7.70
N VAL A 55 -0.59 -11.50 8.47
CA VAL A 55 -1.62 -10.59 8.00
C VAL A 55 -1.17 -9.16 8.19
N MET A 56 -1.29 -8.36 7.14
CA MET A 56 -0.96 -6.95 7.17
C MET A 56 -1.98 -6.11 6.44
N GLU A 57 -2.04 -4.84 6.81
CA GLU A 57 -2.90 -3.86 6.16
C GLU A 57 -2.27 -3.35 4.86
N TYR A 58 -3.12 -3.14 3.84
CA TYR A 58 -2.71 -2.49 2.60
C TYR A 58 -2.40 -0.99 2.85
N THR A 59 -1.14 -0.66 3.07
CA THR A 59 -0.65 0.70 3.35
C THR A 59 0.14 1.27 2.17
N GLY A 60 -0.54 1.47 1.05
CA GLY A 60 0.04 2.09 -0.15
C GLY A 60 1.23 1.31 -0.72
N VAL A 61 2.45 1.84 -0.62
CA VAL A 61 3.67 1.21 -1.18
C VAL A 61 4.54 0.52 -0.10
N TYR A 62 4.26 0.78 1.17
CA TYR A 62 5.16 0.36 2.26
C TYR A 62 5.01 -1.12 2.64
N PHE A 63 3.83 -1.71 2.42
CA PHE A 63 3.60 -3.12 2.75
C PHE A 63 4.31 -4.09 1.77
N GLU A 64 4.48 -3.70 0.50
CA GLU A 64 4.91 -4.60 -0.56
C GLU A 64 6.31 -5.22 -0.34
N PRO A 65 7.35 -4.45 0.09
CA PRO A 65 8.67 -5.03 0.37
C PRO A 65 8.63 -6.09 1.47
N ILE A 66 7.92 -5.84 2.58
CA ILE A 66 7.83 -6.79 3.69
C ILE A 66 6.96 -8.01 3.31
N ALA A 67 5.82 -7.78 2.62
CA ALA A 67 4.97 -8.86 2.15
C ALA A 67 5.73 -9.81 1.21
N ARG A 68 6.54 -9.25 0.31
CA ARG A 68 7.35 -10.02 -0.63
C ARG A 68 8.46 -10.80 0.08
N ALA A 69 9.20 -10.16 0.99
CA ALA A 69 10.26 -10.83 1.74
C ALA A 69 9.73 -12.03 2.54
N LEU A 70 8.59 -11.87 3.19
CA LEU A 70 7.96 -12.96 3.96
C LEU A 70 7.35 -14.03 3.06
N TYR A 71 6.80 -13.65 1.91
CA TYR A 71 6.30 -14.59 0.91
C TYR A 71 7.45 -15.43 0.30
N ASP A 72 8.56 -14.78 -0.08
CA ASP A 72 9.75 -15.44 -0.64
C ASP A 72 10.41 -16.39 0.38
N ALA A 73 10.23 -16.11 1.68
CA ALA A 73 10.63 -17.03 2.78
C ALA A 73 9.67 -18.22 2.98
N GLY A 74 8.61 -18.36 2.17
CA GLY A 74 7.65 -19.46 2.22
C GLY A 74 6.51 -19.30 3.22
N LEU A 75 6.31 -18.10 3.78
CA LEU A 75 5.22 -17.81 4.71
C LEU A 75 3.90 -17.55 3.97
N CYS A 76 2.79 -17.95 4.57
CA CYS A 76 1.45 -17.61 4.09
C CYS A 76 1.13 -16.16 4.47
N VAL A 77 1.37 -15.24 3.54
CA VAL A 77 1.10 -13.82 3.71
C VAL A 77 -0.28 -13.48 3.18
N CYS A 78 -1.03 -12.67 3.91
CA CYS A 78 -2.35 -12.15 3.53
C CYS A 78 -2.35 -10.63 3.67
N VAL A 79 -2.74 -9.92 2.62
CA VAL A 79 -2.85 -8.46 2.65
C VAL A 79 -4.31 -8.07 2.63
N VAL A 80 -4.73 -7.30 3.63
CA VAL A 80 -6.13 -6.95 3.87
C VAL A 80 -6.35 -5.47 3.62
N HIS A 81 -7.52 -5.13 3.09
CA HIS A 81 -7.87 -3.72 2.87
C HIS A 81 -8.02 -2.98 4.20
N ALA A 82 -7.40 -1.80 4.30
CA ALA A 82 -7.39 -0.94 5.48
C ALA A 82 -8.79 -0.71 6.09
N GLN A 83 -9.82 -0.53 5.25
CA GLN A 83 -11.17 -0.32 5.71
C GLN A 83 -11.74 -1.49 6.52
N LEU A 84 -11.34 -2.73 6.21
CA LEU A 84 -11.80 -3.90 6.95
C LEU A 84 -11.20 -3.94 8.36
N ILE A 85 -9.91 -3.62 8.48
CA ILE A 85 -9.24 -3.51 9.78
C ILE A 85 -9.79 -2.32 10.56
N HIS A 86 -10.01 -1.17 9.90
CA HIS A 86 -10.58 0.01 10.53
C HIS A 86 -11.97 -0.27 11.14
N ASN A 87 -12.84 -0.96 10.41
CA ASN A 87 -14.19 -1.27 10.85
C ASN A 87 -14.22 -2.37 11.94
N TYR A 88 -13.20 -3.21 11.99
CA TYR A 88 -13.09 -4.26 12.99
C TYR A 88 -12.81 -3.66 14.37
N GLY A 89 -13.60 -4.03 15.36
CA GLY A 89 -13.43 -3.58 16.75
C GLY A 89 -13.74 -2.10 17.02
N ASN A 90 -14.53 -1.44 16.14
CA ASN A 90 -14.95 -0.04 16.35
C ASN A 90 -15.95 0.17 17.49
N ASN A 91 -16.35 -0.89 18.20
CA ASN A 91 -17.36 -0.85 19.26
C ASN A 91 -16.80 -0.43 20.63
N THR A 92 -15.52 -0.06 20.75
CA THR A 92 -14.93 0.40 22.01
C THR A 92 -15.03 1.91 22.18
N ILE A 93 -15.53 2.35 23.33
CA ILE A 93 -15.79 3.78 23.66
C ILE A 93 -14.48 4.58 23.81
N ARG A 94 -13.36 3.94 24.16
CA ARG A 94 -12.04 4.58 24.26
C ARG A 94 -11.06 3.94 23.27
N LYS A 95 -10.70 4.70 22.24
CA LYS A 95 -9.66 4.30 21.28
C LYS A 95 -8.30 4.82 21.74
N VAL A 96 -7.51 3.97 22.39
CA VAL A 96 -6.07 4.24 22.50
C VAL A 96 -5.43 3.78 21.19
N LYS A 97 -5.11 4.74 20.33
CA LYS A 97 -4.42 4.45 19.07
C LYS A 97 -2.92 4.37 19.35
N THR A 98 -2.40 3.15 19.26
CA THR A 98 -0.96 2.87 19.31
C THR A 98 -0.65 1.78 18.29
N ASP A 99 0.52 1.83 17.68
CA ASP A 99 0.98 0.83 16.70
C ASP A 99 0.91 -0.60 17.29
N LYS A 100 1.17 -0.74 18.60
CA LYS A 100 1.03 -2.01 19.34
C LYS A 100 -0.40 -2.52 19.34
N ALA A 101 -1.37 -1.64 19.60
CA ALA A 101 -2.79 -1.99 19.60
C ALA A 101 -3.27 -2.32 18.19
N ASP A 102 -2.75 -1.62 17.18
CA ASP A 102 -3.09 -1.85 15.79
C ASP A 102 -2.55 -3.20 15.30
N ALA A 103 -1.32 -3.60 15.65
CA ALA A 103 -0.78 -4.92 15.35
C ALA A 103 -1.60 -6.06 16.01
N ILE A 104 -2.00 -5.90 17.28
CA ILE A 104 -2.89 -6.85 17.97
C ILE A 104 -4.26 -6.92 17.28
N LYS A 105 -4.80 -5.77 16.91
CA LYS A 105 -6.09 -5.68 16.20
C LYS A 105 -6.05 -6.44 14.86
N ILE A 106 -4.97 -6.30 14.10
CA ILE A 106 -4.76 -7.03 12.85
C ILE A 106 -4.68 -8.54 13.11
N SER A 107 -3.98 -8.98 14.15
CA SER A 107 -3.92 -10.40 14.53
C SER A 107 -5.27 -10.96 14.89
N ASN A 108 -6.05 -10.26 15.71
CA ASN A 108 -7.40 -10.70 16.10
C ASN A 108 -8.35 -10.73 14.91
N TYR A 109 -8.30 -9.70 14.04
CA TYR A 109 -9.05 -9.73 12.79
C TYR A 109 -8.73 -10.96 11.95
N ALA A 110 -7.44 -11.33 11.87
CA ALA A 110 -7.00 -12.49 11.13
C ALA A 110 -7.56 -13.80 11.70
N LEU A 111 -7.58 -13.96 13.02
CA LEU A 111 -8.13 -15.12 13.71
C LEU A 111 -9.64 -15.26 13.46
N ASP A 112 -10.39 -14.17 13.60
CA ASP A 112 -11.85 -14.17 13.44
C ASP A 112 -12.29 -14.36 11.97
N ASN A 113 -11.44 -13.97 11.01
CA ASN A 113 -11.72 -14.08 9.59
C ASN A 113 -10.86 -15.09 8.87
N TRP A 114 -10.31 -16.08 9.57
CA TRP A 114 -9.32 -17.03 9.07
C TRP A 114 -9.66 -17.62 7.69
N ASN A 115 -10.86 -18.11 7.53
CA ASN A 115 -11.32 -18.75 6.29
C ASN A 115 -11.57 -17.77 5.14
N LYS A 116 -11.64 -16.46 5.43
CA LYS A 116 -11.85 -15.41 4.42
C LYS A 116 -10.56 -14.78 3.94
N LEU A 117 -9.44 -15.05 4.62
CA LEU A 117 -8.14 -14.52 4.25
C LEU A 117 -7.68 -15.10 2.92
N LYS A 118 -7.29 -14.22 2.01
CA LYS A 118 -6.76 -14.60 0.70
C LYS A 118 -5.25 -14.48 0.71
N PRO A 119 -4.52 -15.52 0.26
CA PRO A 119 -3.07 -15.46 0.14
C PRO A 119 -2.65 -14.33 -0.80
N TYR A 120 -1.61 -13.63 -0.39
CA TYR A 120 -0.93 -12.63 -1.21
C TYR A 120 -0.12 -13.31 -2.30
N THR A 121 -0.25 -12.81 -3.51
CA THR A 121 0.61 -13.20 -4.63
C THR A 121 1.37 -11.96 -5.09
N PRO A 122 2.71 -11.99 -5.12
CA PRO A 122 3.50 -10.87 -5.61
C PRO A 122 3.09 -10.49 -7.02
N ILE A 123 2.99 -9.20 -7.25
CA ILE A 123 2.75 -8.71 -8.60
C ILE A 123 4.06 -8.85 -9.39
N ASP A 124 3.93 -9.34 -10.63
CA ASP A 124 5.00 -9.38 -11.60
C ASP A 124 5.72 -8.02 -11.72
N GLU A 125 7.05 -8.06 -11.90
CA GLU A 125 7.90 -6.88 -11.92
C GLU A 125 7.49 -5.88 -13.02
N ALA A 126 7.18 -6.38 -14.21
CA ALA A 126 6.73 -5.53 -15.32
C ALA A 126 5.42 -4.79 -14.97
N ARG A 127 4.46 -5.48 -14.34
CA ARG A 127 3.22 -4.86 -13.87
C ARG A 127 3.47 -3.85 -12.74
N ARG A 128 4.44 -4.10 -11.86
CA ARG A 128 4.84 -3.18 -10.80
C ARG A 128 5.38 -1.87 -11.40
N GLN A 129 6.28 -1.98 -12.37
CA GLN A 129 6.85 -0.84 -13.08
C GLN A 129 5.77 -0.07 -13.85
N LEU A 130 4.90 -0.74 -14.58
CA LEU A 130 3.78 -0.10 -15.28
C LEU A 130 2.85 0.66 -14.33
N LYS A 131 2.55 0.11 -13.16
CA LYS A 131 1.78 0.82 -12.12
C LYS A 131 2.51 2.06 -11.62
N ALA A 132 3.83 1.98 -11.41
CA ALA A 132 4.63 3.12 -10.98
C ALA A 132 4.63 4.22 -12.05
N TYR A 133 4.88 3.90 -13.30
CA TYR A 133 4.83 4.84 -14.42
C TYR A 133 3.44 5.45 -14.60
N SER A 134 2.38 4.66 -14.54
CA SER A 134 1.01 5.16 -14.63
C SER A 134 0.67 6.16 -13.51
N ARG A 135 1.13 5.91 -12.28
CA ARG A 135 0.97 6.86 -11.16
C ARG A 135 1.74 8.16 -11.40
N GLN A 136 2.99 8.07 -11.88
CA GLN A 136 3.79 9.25 -12.21
C GLN A 136 3.15 10.05 -13.34
N TYR A 137 2.73 9.40 -14.40
CA TYR A 137 2.04 10.04 -15.52
C TYR A 137 0.80 10.82 -15.06
N ARG A 138 -0.06 10.18 -14.26
CA ARG A 138 -1.24 10.86 -13.69
C ARG A 138 -0.87 12.06 -12.81
N LYS A 139 0.20 11.95 -12.01
CA LYS A 139 0.69 13.02 -11.17
C LYS A 139 1.17 14.22 -12.01
N PHE A 140 1.97 13.96 -13.05
CA PHE A 140 2.44 15.01 -13.96
C PHE A 140 1.30 15.68 -14.72
N ASN A 141 0.33 14.92 -15.21
CA ASN A 141 -0.85 15.50 -15.86
C ASN A 141 -1.66 16.38 -14.90
N LYS A 142 -1.83 15.97 -13.65
CA LYS A 142 -2.50 16.79 -12.64
C LYS A 142 -1.73 18.09 -12.37
N LEU A 143 -0.41 18.03 -12.23
CA LEU A 143 0.46 19.21 -12.06
C LEU A 143 0.39 20.13 -13.27
N LYS A 144 0.46 19.58 -14.49
CA LYS A 144 0.31 20.33 -15.75
C LYS A 144 -1.02 21.10 -15.76
N THR A 145 -2.13 20.45 -15.43
CA THR A 145 -3.46 21.09 -15.40
C THR A 145 -3.51 22.20 -14.34
N MET A 146 -2.95 21.94 -13.15
CA MET A 146 -2.89 22.95 -12.08
C MET A 146 -2.07 24.18 -12.50
N LEU A 147 -0.89 23.99 -13.08
CA LEU A 147 -0.05 25.08 -13.58
C LEU A 147 -0.73 25.85 -14.70
N LYS A 148 -1.39 25.16 -15.62
CA LYS A 148 -2.17 25.80 -16.69
C LYS A 148 -3.29 26.68 -16.12
N ASN A 149 -4.06 26.18 -15.16
CA ASN A 149 -5.14 26.93 -14.53
C ASN A 149 -4.60 28.15 -13.76
N ASN A 150 -3.49 28.00 -13.02
CA ASN A 150 -2.85 29.11 -12.35
C ASN A 150 -2.35 30.19 -13.33
N PHE A 151 -1.76 29.75 -14.45
CA PHE A 151 -1.31 30.68 -15.51
C PHE A 151 -2.49 31.45 -16.11
N ILE A 152 -3.60 30.77 -16.44
CA ILE A 152 -4.81 31.41 -16.93
C ILE A 152 -5.33 32.44 -15.93
N SER A 153 -5.46 32.04 -14.66
CA SER A 153 -5.92 32.96 -13.61
C SER A 153 -5.04 34.19 -13.44
N LEU A 154 -3.72 34.01 -13.54
CA LEU A 154 -2.76 35.10 -13.46
C LEU A 154 -2.90 36.03 -14.66
N THR A 155 -2.98 35.48 -15.89
CA THR A 155 -3.13 36.28 -17.11
C THR A 155 -4.46 37.04 -17.14
N ASP A 156 -5.55 36.44 -16.72
CA ASP A 156 -6.87 37.07 -16.66
C ASP A 156 -6.90 38.23 -15.63
N SER A 157 -6.12 38.13 -14.56
CA SER A 157 -6.02 39.17 -13.53
C SER A 157 -5.10 40.33 -13.94
N THR A 158 -4.04 40.08 -14.72
CA THR A 158 -3.05 41.10 -15.14
C THR A 158 -3.37 41.74 -16.47
N PHE A 159 -3.96 40.98 -17.40
CA PHE A 159 -4.31 41.43 -18.76
C PHE A 159 -5.69 40.87 -19.14
N PRO A 160 -6.79 41.47 -18.65
CA PRO A 160 -8.13 41.06 -19.03
C PRO A 160 -8.33 41.06 -20.54
N GLY A 161 -8.80 39.93 -21.10
CA GLY A 161 -9.01 39.78 -22.55
C GLY A 161 -7.80 39.28 -23.33
N VAL A 162 -6.65 39.00 -22.67
CA VAL A 162 -5.45 38.50 -23.37
C VAL A 162 -5.71 37.18 -24.13
N ASN A 163 -6.60 36.34 -23.62
CA ASN A 163 -6.95 35.07 -24.22
C ASN A 163 -7.65 35.23 -25.59
N GLU A 164 -8.26 36.37 -25.85
CA GLU A 164 -8.90 36.67 -27.14
C GLU A 164 -7.87 37.04 -28.22
N LEU A 165 -6.66 37.47 -27.79
CA LEU A 165 -5.57 37.85 -28.71
C LEU A 165 -4.80 36.64 -29.26
N PHE A 166 -4.90 35.47 -28.61
CA PHE A 166 -4.19 34.28 -29.00
C PHE A 166 -5.15 33.17 -29.45
N SER A 167 -5.28 33.03 -30.79
CA SER A 167 -5.91 31.82 -31.34
C SER A 167 -4.96 30.63 -31.18
N SER A 168 -5.39 29.56 -30.51
CA SER A 168 -4.63 28.31 -30.50
C SER A 168 -4.52 27.79 -31.94
N PRO A 169 -3.31 27.47 -32.43
CA PRO A 169 -3.20 26.81 -33.73
C PRO A 169 -3.99 25.49 -33.66
N PRO A 170 -4.60 25.08 -34.80
CA PRO A 170 -5.31 23.81 -34.85
C PRO A 170 -4.37 22.71 -34.36
N ARG A 171 -4.84 21.89 -33.39
CA ARG A 171 -4.08 20.74 -32.92
C ARG A 171 -3.97 19.79 -34.12
N GLU A 172 -2.77 19.65 -34.68
CA GLU A 172 -2.49 18.48 -35.50
C GLU A 172 -2.78 17.24 -34.63
N SER A 173 -3.77 16.47 -35.06
CA SER A 173 -4.10 15.22 -34.39
C SER A 173 -2.91 14.28 -34.61
N LEU A 174 -2.13 14.04 -33.55
CA LEU A 174 -1.18 12.94 -33.54
C LEU A 174 -1.99 11.64 -33.65
N THR A 175 -2.15 11.18 -34.87
CA THR A 175 -2.72 9.87 -35.17
C THR A 175 -1.66 8.84 -34.79
N VAL A 176 -1.87 8.21 -33.65
CA VAL A 176 -1.11 7.02 -33.28
C VAL A 176 -1.59 5.91 -34.21
N THR A 177 -0.81 5.59 -35.22
CA THR A 177 -1.06 4.43 -36.05
C THR A 177 -0.85 3.17 -35.23
N ARG A 178 -1.58 2.11 -35.57
CA ARG A 178 -1.64 0.81 -34.88
C ARG A 178 -0.27 0.15 -34.63
N ASN A 179 0.80 0.67 -35.20
CA ASN A 179 2.18 0.15 -35.13
C ASN A 179 3.13 1.00 -34.27
N GLY A 180 2.63 2.00 -33.51
CA GLY A 180 3.42 2.72 -32.50
C GLY A 180 4.54 3.62 -33.03
N TRP A 181 4.63 3.89 -34.32
CA TRP A 181 5.64 4.77 -34.92
C TRP A 181 5.03 6.13 -35.26
N ILE A 182 5.70 7.18 -34.85
CA ILE A 182 5.37 8.55 -35.22
C ILE A 182 5.95 8.76 -36.64
N SER A 183 5.11 8.89 -37.64
CA SER A 183 5.55 9.48 -38.91
C SER A 183 5.50 10.99 -38.80
N GLN A 184 6.60 11.64 -39.12
CA GLN A 184 6.69 13.09 -39.28
C GLN A 184 5.82 13.57 -40.45
#